data_b7bb407a1b50d416d5a2236fa39b7064
#
_entry.id   b7bb407a1b50d416d5a2236fa39b7064
#
_cell.length_a   1.000
_cell.length_b   1.000
_cell.length_c   1.000
_cell.angle_alpha   90.00
_cell.angle_beta   90.00
_cell.angle_gamma   90.00
#
_symmetry.space_group_name_H-M   'P 1'
#
loop_
_entity.id
_entity.type
_entity.pdbx_description
1 polymer ?
#
loop_
_entity_poly.entity_id
_entity_poly.type
_entity_poly.pdbx_seq_one_letter_code
_entity_poly.pdbx_strand_id
1 'polypeptide(L)'
;MKQPRLLPALLLALLMLLPAGCGTQTTGTPQQTSTPTETVTASGAAGTLRVQVPDGWKYEVCPEGTLDDSEACFGVKIWPDSGSDSCVQLYWSDSFGVCGMGLKEETLTLAGDSVSTGYYDGDKNWTFLSYQGKNSGTVAWTDPNAPWFAAQGEQMLAVLDTVEWEPAA
;
A
#
# COMPACT_ATOMS: atom_id res chain seq x y z
N MET A 1 -19.69 21.90 62.90
CA MET A 1 -19.25 21.49 64.25
C MET A 1 -18.26 20.34 64.11
N LYS A 2 -17.05 20.59 64.67
CA LYS A 2 -16.05 19.60 65.07
C LYS A 2 -15.23 18.85 64.01
N GLN A 3 -14.08 19.40 63.66
CA GLN A 3 -12.77 18.71 63.59
C GLN A 3 -12.39 18.18 65.02
N PRO A 4 -11.28 17.47 65.26
CA PRO A 4 -10.08 17.10 64.48
C PRO A 4 -9.48 15.71 64.85
N ARG A 5 -8.32 15.38 64.27
CA ARG A 5 -7.01 14.95 64.87
C ARG A 5 -6.29 13.95 63.94
N LEU A 6 -5.21 14.37 63.31
CA LEU A 6 -3.79 14.34 63.65
C LEU A 6 -3.16 12.95 63.81
N LEU A 7 -2.31 12.63 62.81
CA LEU A 7 -0.95 12.06 62.73
C LEU A 7 -0.44 11.18 63.90
N PRO A 8 0.52 10.25 63.70
CA PRO A 8 1.86 10.57 63.18
C PRO A 8 2.55 9.52 62.29
N ALA A 9 3.55 10.05 61.65
CA ALA A 9 4.69 9.48 60.98
C ALA A 9 5.28 8.17 61.55
N LEU A 10 5.72 7.29 60.65
CA LEU A 10 6.88 6.46 60.92
C LEU A 10 7.75 6.34 59.66
N LEU A 11 8.91 6.95 59.79
CA LEU A 11 10.08 6.87 58.92
C LEU A 11 10.63 5.46 59.00
N LEU A 12 10.79 4.75 57.90
CA LEU A 12 11.74 3.65 57.81
C LEU A 12 12.50 3.73 56.50
N ALA A 13 13.71 4.28 56.62
CA ALA A 13 14.72 4.26 55.58
C ALA A 13 15.23 2.81 55.42
N LEU A 14 15.06 2.24 54.27
CA LEU A 14 15.79 1.03 53.87
C LEU A 14 16.59 1.32 52.61
N LEU A 15 17.85 1.59 52.83
CA LEU A 15 18.90 1.70 51.82
C LEU A 15 19.09 0.30 51.23
N MET A 16 18.69 0.07 49.99
CA MET A 16 19.09 -1.13 49.24
C MET A 16 19.91 -0.70 48.04
N LEU A 17 21.12 -1.18 48.02
CA LEU A 17 22.14 -1.08 46.98
C LEU A 17 21.55 -1.47 45.61
N LEU A 18 21.63 -0.55 44.64
CA LEU A 18 21.45 -0.84 43.25
C LEU A 18 22.74 -1.42 42.65
N PRO A 19 22.75 -2.60 42.06
CA PRO A 19 23.81 -2.96 41.14
C PRO A 19 23.66 -2.16 39.87
N ALA A 20 24.64 -1.38 39.50
CA ALA A 20 24.79 -0.75 38.20
C ALA A 20 24.99 -1.83 37.14
N GLY A 21 23.88 -2.34 36.59
CA GLY A 21 23.87 -3.13 35.37
C GLY A 21 23.85 -2.17 34.18
N CYS A 22 25.00 -1.95 33.55
CA CYS A 22 25.10 -1.38 32.21
C CYS A 22 24.44 -2.37 31.22
N GLY A 23 23.13 -2.30 31.10
CA GLY A 23 22.40 -2.94 30.01
C GLY A 23 22.41 -1.99 28.82
N THR A 24 23.28 -2.28 27.86
CA THR A 24 23.21 -1.69 26.53
C THR A 24 21.84 -2.07 25.96
N GLN A 25 20.88 -1.14 26.00
CA GLN A 25 19.67 -1.26 25.20
C GLN A 25 20.08 -1.09 23.75
N THR A 26 20.31 -2.21 23.10
CA THR A 26 20.28 -2.29 21.64
C THR A 26 18.84 -2.01 21.25
N THR A 27 18.55 -0.78 20.87
CA THR A 27 17.37 -0.43 20.10
C THR A 27 17.46 -1.21 18.79
N GLY A 28 16.94 -2.42 18.79
CA GLY A 28 16.71 -3.16 17.57
C GLY A 28 15.73 -2.36 16.73
N THR A 29 16.22 -1.69 15.71
CA THR A 29 15.39 -1.28 14.58
C THR A 29 14.59 -2.52 14.16
N PRO A 30 13.26 -2.44 14.01
CA PRO A 30 12.49 -3.54 13.48
C PRO A 30 13.13 -3.92 12.15
N GLN A 31 13.71 -5.10 12.08
CA GLN A 31 14.20 -5.65 10.84
C GLN A 31 12.97 -5.91 10.00
N GLN A 32 12.70 -5.02 9.05
CA GLN A 32 11.70 -5.23 8.03
C GLN A 32 12.13 -6.50 7.29
N THR A 33 11.47 -7.60 7.60
CA THR A 33 11.63 -8.85 6.87
C THR A 33 11.01 -8.57 5.49
N SER A 34 11.83 -8.19 4.52
CA SER A 34 11.37 -8.04 3.14
C SER A 34 10.87 -9.39 2.68
N THR A 35 9.58 -9.48 2.37
CA THR A 35 9.01 -10.63 1.69
C THR A 35 9.75 -10.77 0.35
N PRO A 36 10.22 -11.97 -0.03
CA PRO A 36 10.81 -12.17 -1.35
C PRO A 36 9.84 -11.68 -2.44
N THR A 37 10.37 -11.01 -3.44
CA THR A 37 9.57 -10.41 -4.52
C THR A 37 10.21 -10.68 -5.87
N GLU A 38 9.36 -10.80 -6.91
CA GLU A 38 9.77 -10.84 -8.31
C GLU A 38 9.48 -9.50 -8.97
N THR A 39 10.42 -8.96 -9.75
CA THR A 39 10.17 -7.76 -10.57
C THR A 39 9.47 -8.17 -11.85
N VAL A 40 8.24 -7.75 -12.00
CA VAL A 40 7.42 -7.96 -13.21
C VAL A 40 7.47 -6.71 -14.06
N THR A 41 7.60 -6.91 -15.37
CA THR A 41 7.74 -5.83 -16.36
C THR A 41 6.71 -5.99 -17.45
N ALA A 42 5.98 -4.92 -17.76
CA ALA A 42 5.15 -4.77 -18.95
C ALA A 42 5.66 -3.62 -19.80
N SER A 43 5.69 -3.79 -21.11
CA SER A 43 6.20 -2.78 -22.05
C SER A 43 5.25 -2.59 -23.21
N GLY A 44 5.17 -1.34 -23.68
CA GLY A 44 4.44 -0.94 -24.87
C GLY A 44 5.15 0.22 -25.58
N ALA A 45 4.50 0.77 -26.59
CA ALA A 45 5.07 1.88 -27.38
C ALA A 45 5.36 3.13 -26.53
N ALA A 46 4.57 3.37 -25.49
CA ALA A 46 4.72 4.52 -24.60
C ALA A 46 5.90 4.38 -23.62
N GLY A 47 6.33 3.15 -23.28
CA GLY A 47 7.40 2.93 -22.30
C GLY A 47 7.33 1.57 -21.61
N THR A 48 7.82 1.55 -20.36
CA THR A 48 7.94 0.33 -19.56
C THR A 48 7.44 0.56 -18.14
N LEU A 49 6.55 -0.31 -17.70
CA LEU A 49 6.00 -0.36 -16.35
C LEU A 49 6.62 -1.53 -15.59
N ARG A 50 7.11 -1.28 -14.37
CA ARG A 50 7.66 -2.30 -13.48
C ARG A 50 6.95 -2.28 -12.15
N VAL A 51 6.83 -3.45 -11.52
CA VAL A 51 6.26 -3.62 -10.18
C VAL A 51 6.88 -4.86 -9.52
N GLN A 52 7.01 -4.83 -8.19
CA GLN A 52 7.49 -5.99 -7.43
C GLN A 52 6.29 -6.78 -6.89
N VAL A 53 6.18 -8.03 -7.30
CA VAL A 53 5.11 -8.94 -6.89
C VAL A 53 5.65 -9.91 -5.84
N PRO A 54 4.99 -10.08 -4.67
CA PRO A 54 5.42 -11.00 -3.63
C PRO A 54 5.40 -12.47 -4.08
N ASP A 55 6.30 -13.28 -3.53
CA ASP A 55 6.27 -14.73 -3.71
C ASP A 55 4.92 -15.31 -3.31
N GLY A 56 4.43 -16.25 -4.10
CA GLY A 56 3.14 -16.92 -3.90
C GLY A 56 1.96 -16.18 -4.55
N TRP A 57 2.11 -14.90 -4.86
CA TRP A 57 1.09 -14.19 -5.64
C TRP A 57 1.17 -14.56 -7.12
N LYS A 58 0.08 -14.39 -7.83
CA LYS A 58 0.01 -14.64 -9.27
C LYS A 58 -0.02 -13.32 -10.03
N TYR A 59 0.50 -13.34 -11.24
CA TYR A 59 0.40 -12.22 -12.15
C TYR A 59 0.26 -12.68 -13.61
N GLU A 60 -0.23 -11.78 -14.45
CA GLU A 60 -0.31 -11.91 -15.89
C GLU A 60 0.15 -10.62 -16.54
N VAL A 61 1.16 -10.67 -17.39
CA VAL A 61 1.58 -9.52 -18.20
C VAL A 61 0.63 -9.36 -19.37
N CYS A 62 0.05 -8.16 -19.48
CA CYS A 62 -0.92 -7.81 -20.51
C CYS A 62 -0.24 -6.91 -21.57
N PRO A 63 0.02 -7.40 -22.79
CA PRO A 63 0.53 -6.60 -23.90
C PRO A 63 -0.43 -5.47 -24.29
N GLU A 64 0.05 -4.52 -25.10
CA GLU A 64 -0.80 -3.48 -25.67
C GLU A 64 -2.04 -4.07 -26.36
N GLY A 65 -3.19 -3.40 -26.17
CA GLY A 65 -4.45 -3.77 -26.74
C GLY A 65 -5.13 -5.01 -26.12
N THR A 66 -4.60 -5.55 -25.03
CA THR A 66 -5.20 -6.70 -24.33
C THR A 66 -5.92 -6.33 -23.02
N LEU A 67 -5.77 -5.11 -22.56
CA LEU A 67 -6.55 -4.53 -21.46
C LEU A 67 -7.72 -3.73 -22.04
N ASP A 68 -8.89 -3.86 -21.43
CA ASP A 68 -10.20 -3.56 -22.03
C ASP A 68 -10.46 -2.10 -22.48
N ASP A 69 -9.61 -1.12 -22.19
CA ASP A 69 -10.03 0.30 -22.32
C ASP A 69 -9.35 1.11 -23.44
N SER A 70 -8.23 0.70 -23.99
CA SER A 70 -7.67 1.35 -25.17
C SER A 70 -6.62 0.48 -25.89
N GLU A 71 -6.43 0.73 -27.18
CA GLU A 71 -5.42 0.02 -28.00
C GLU A 71 -3.98 0.26 -27.50
N ALA A 72 -3.74 1.33 -26.72
CA ALA A 72 -2.44 1.70 -26.19
C ALA A 72 -2.19 1.24 -24.74
N CYS A 73 -3.20 0.69 -24.06
CA CYS A 73 -3.04 0.22 -22.68
C CYS A 73 -2.24 -1.09 -22.63
N PHE A 74 -1.29 -1.16 -21.71
CA PHE A 74 -0.54 -2.38 -21.39
C PHE A 74 -0.23 -2.38 -19.89
N GLY A 75 -0.01 -3.54 -19.30
CA GLY A 75 0.21 -3.60 -17.87
C GLY A 75 0.33 -5.01 -17.32
N VAL A 76 -0.06 -5.15 -16.05
CA VAL A 76 0.00 -6.39 -15.29
C VAL A 76 -1.29 -6.57 -14.49
N LYS A 77 -1.88 -7.77 -14.58
CA LYS A 77 -2.90 -8.20 -13.61
C LYS A 77 -2.20 -8.90 -12.45
N ILE A 78 -2.58 -8.57 -11.22
CA ILE A 78 -1.97 -9.10 -10.01
C ILE A 78 -3.06 -9.71 -9.13
N TRP A 79 -2.92 -10.98 -8.78
CA TRP A 79 -3.82 -11.70 -7.87
C TRP A 79 -3.14 -11.93 -6.53
N PRO A 80 -3.68 -11.33 -5.44
CA PRO A 80 -3.20 -11.63 -4.10
C PRO A 80 -3.40 -13.11 -3.74
N ASP A 81 -2.57 -13.65 -2.85
CA ASP A 81 -2.62 -15.04 -2.41
C ASP A 81 -3.83 -15.36 -1.48
N SER A 82 -5.01 -14.92 -1.86
CA SER A 82 -6.24 -15.17 -1.09
C SER A 82 -7.16 -16.21 -1.75
N GLY A 83 -6.76 -16.77 -2.89
CA GLY A 83 -7.60 -17.66 -3.69
C GLY A 83 -8.80 -16.95 -4.34
N SER A 84 -8.79 -15.63 -4.41
CA SER A 84 -9.83 -14.82 -5.05
C SER A 84 -9.62 -14.74 -6.55
N ASP A 85 -10.72 -14.75 -7.31
CA ASP A 85 -10.71 -14.49 -8.76
C ASP A 85 -10.55 -13.00 -9.11
N SER A 86 -10.65 -12.12 -8.10
CA SER A 86 -10.50 -10.67 -8.28
C SER A 86 -9.03 -10.27 -8.28
N CYS A 87 -8.62 -9.52 -9.30
CA CYS A 87 -7.26 -9.01 -9.46
C CYS A 87 -7.22 -7.48 -9.35
N VAL A 88 -6.01 -6.96 -9.16
CA VAL A 88 -5.68 -5.58 -9.49
C VAL A 88 -5.15 -5.55 -10.91
N GLN A 89 -5.70 -4.68 -11.75
CA GLN A 89 -5.16 -4.34 -13.05
C GLN A 89 -4.28 -3.10 -12.89
N LEU A 90 -2.97 -3.27 -12.96
CA LEU A 90 -2.00 -2.19 -12.96
C LEU A 90 -1.56 -1.96 -14.40
N TYR A 91 -1.83 -0.77 -14.95
CA TYR A 91 -1.57 -0.48 -16.36
C TYR A 91 -1.19 0.97 -16.59
N TRP A 92 -0.56 1.23 -17.72
CA TRP A 92 -0.34 2.57 -18.23
C TRP A 92 -1.43 2.95 -19.24
N SER A 93 -1.92 4.19 -19.16
CA SER A 93 -2.89 4.78 -20.09
C SER A 93 -2.63 6.28 -20.24
N ASP A 94 -2.74 6.78 -21.45
CA ASP A 94 -2.65 8.22 -21.78
C ASP A 94 -3.98 8.96 -21.60
N SER A 95 -5.06 8.24 -21.38
CA SER A 95 -6.43 8.77 -21.43
C SER A 95 -7.31 8.30 -20.27
N PHE A 96 -6.70 7.85 -19.16
CA PHE A 96 -7.49 7.45 -18.00
C PHE A 96 -8.33 8.61 -17.46
N GLY A 97 -9.61 8.36 -17.30
CA GLY A 97 -10.54 9.27 -16.68
C GLY A 97 -11.74 8.53 -16.11
N VAL A 98 -12.19 8.96 -14.96
CA VAL A 98 -13.38 8.43 -14.29
C VAL A 98 -14.40 9.53 -14.10
N CYS A 99 -15.67 9.16 -14.21
CA CYS A 99 -16.78 10.05 -13.91
C CYS A 99 -17.95 9.24 -13.35
N GLY A 100 -18.81 9.89 -12.58
CA GLY A 100 -20.01 9.25 -12.04
C GLY A 100 -20.57 10.00 -10.85
N MET A 101 -21.84 9.77 -10.58
CA MET A 101 -22.45 10.25 -9.34
C MET A 101 -21.94 9.44 -8.16
N GLY A 102 -21.61 10.12 -7.06
CA GLY A 102 -21.12 9.46 -5.84
C GLY A 102 -19.63 9.12 -5.84
N LEU A 103 -18.88 9.55 -6.87
CA LEU A 103 -17.42 9.46 -6.87
C LEU A 103 -16.84 10.31 -5.73
N LYS A 104 -15.99 9.72 -4.94
CA LYS A 104 -15.18 10.37 -3.90
C LYS A 104 -13.72 10.12 -4.22
N GLU A 105 -12.91 11.14 -4.00
CA GLU A 105 -11.47 11.07 -4.25
C GLU A 105 -10.71 11.51 -3.01
N GLU A 106 -9.63 10.81 -2.75
CA GLU A 106 -8.66 11.13 -1.72
C GLU A 106 -7.26 11.10 -2.33
N THR A 107 -6.28 11.62 -1.60
CA THR A 107 -4.88 11.62 -2.06
C THR A 107 -4.03 10.84 -1.07
N LEU A 108 -3.19 9.97 -1.58
CA LEU A 108 -2.18 9.25 -0.82
C LEU A 108 -0.82 9.36 -1.51
N THR A 109 0.23 8.85 -0.87
CA THR A 109 1.57 8.81 -1.46
C THR A 109 1.97 7.36 -1.67
N LEU A 110 2.30 6.99 -2.92
CA LEU A 110 2.86 5.69 -3.29
C LEU A 110 3.99 5.89 -4.31
N ALA A 111 5.01 5.07 -4.24
CA ALA A 111 6.18 5.13 -5.12
C ALA A 111 6.86 6.51 -5.16
N GLY A 112 6.68 7.31 -4.09
CA GLY A 112 7.14 8.68 -4.00
C GLY A 112 6.34 9.70 -4.81
N ASP A 113 5.19 9.30 -5.39
CA ASP A 113 4.28 10.17 -6.11
C ASP A 113 3.01 10.49 -5.29
N SER A 114 2.36 11.59 -5.65
CA SER A 114 0.97 11.83 -5.27
C SER A 114 0.07 10.91 -6.09
N VAL A 115 -0.83 10.20 -5.43
CA VAL A 115 -1.77 9.26 -6.08
C VAL A 115 -3.19 9.64 -5.71
N SER A 116 -4.00 9.94 -6.73
CA SER A 116 -5.44 10.11 -6.54
C SER A 116 -6.08 8.73 -6.40
N THR A 117 -6.79 8.50 -5.32
CA THR A 117 -7.56 7.29 -5.09
C THR A 117 -9.04 7.61 -5.14
N GLY A 118 -9.83 6.80 -5.82
CA GLY A 118 -11.25 6.99 -5.97
C GLY A 118 -12.08 5.78 -5.57
N TYR A 119 -13.27 6.06 -5.03
CA TYR A 119 -14.29 5.08 -4.67
C TYR A 119 -15.69 5.68 -4.83
N TYR A 120 -16.70 4.86 -4.99
CA TYR A 120 -18.08 5.30 -5.13
C TYR A 120 -18.88 5.10 -3.85
N ASP A 121 -20.03 5.76 -3.74
CA ASP A 121 -20.94 5.58 -2.61
C ASP A 121 -21.33 4.11 -2.45
N GLY A 122 -21.04 3.56 -1.27
CA GLY A 122 -21.28 2.15 -0.93
C GLY A 122 -20.05 1.24 -1.07
N ASP A 123 -18.99 1.68 -1.74
CA ASP A 123 -17.74 0.96 -1.79
C ASP A 123 -17.06 0.96 -0.42
N LYS A 124 -16.39 -0.15 -0.10
CA LYS A 124 -15.66 -0.32 1.16
C LYS A 124 -14.20 0.07 1.05
N ASN A 125 -13.67 0.04 -0.18
CA ASN A 125 -12.27 0.25 -0.49
C ASN A 125 -12.16 1.06 -1.79
N TRP A 126 -10.92 1.39 -2.18
CA TRP A 126 -10.68 2.07 -3.44
C TRP A 126 -11.04 1.20 -4.64
N THR A 127 -11.54 1.85 -5.68
CA THR A 127 -11.80 1.26 -6.99
C THR A 127 -10.62 1.48 -7.93
N PHE A 128 -10.01 2.68 -7.85
CA PHE A 128 -8.85 3.01 -8.65
C PHE A 128 -7.82 3.83 -7.87
N LEU A 129 -6.59 3.77 -8.35
CA LEU A 129 -5.47 4.60 -7.97
C LEU A 129 -4.85 5.16 -9.24
N SER A 130 -4.67 6.49 -9.32
CA SER A 130 -4.07 7.16 -10.48
C SER A 130 -2.83 7.92 -10.03
N TYR A 131 -1.67 7.52 -10.54
CA TYR A 131 -0.38 8.11 -10.22
C TYR A 131 -0.19 9.45 -10.93
N GLN A 132 0.41 10.38 -10.21
CA GLN A 132 0.79 11.69 -10.72
C GLN A 132 2.28 11.92 -10.46
N GLY A 133 2.95 12.72 -11.27
CA GLY A 133 4.40 12.92 -11.14
C GLY A 133 5.22 11.98 -12.02
N LYS A 134 6.24 11.33 -11.49
CA LYS A 134 7.15 10.49 -12.29
C LYS A 134 6.49 9.23 -12.88
N ASN A 135 5.47 8.70 -12.20
CA ASN A 135 4.70 7.54 -12.65
C ASN A 135 3.37 7.93 -13.32
N SER A 136 3.24 9.17 -13.78
CA SER A 136 2.01 9.67 -14.39
C SER A 136 1.55 8.83 -15.57
N GLY A 137 0.23 8.63 -15.66
CA GLY A 137 -0.39 7.73 -16.62
C GLY A 137 -0.53 6.28 -16.11
N THR A 138 0.14 5.93 -15.00
CA THR A 138 -0.07 4.62 -14.38
C THR A 138 -1.34 4.62 -13.54
N VAL A 139 -2.11 3.56 -13.68
CA VAL A 139 -3.40 3.35 -13.01
C VAL A 139 -3.44 1.95 -12.42
N ALA A 140 -3.96 1.84 -11.20
CA ALA A 140 -4.37 0.56 -10.64
C ALA A 140 -5.90 0.55 -10.50
N TRP A 141 -6.54 -0.49 -11.00
CA TRP A 141 -7.99 -0.67 -10.97
C TRP A 141 -8.38 -2.02 -10.37
N THR A 142 -9.44 -2.05 -9.55
CA THR A 142 -9.92 -3.31 -8.96
C THR A 142 -11.40 -3.23 -8.56
N ASP A 143 -12.00 -4.38 -8.22
CA ASP A 143 -13.29 -4.42 -7.54
C ASP A 143 -13.13 -3.97 -6.07
N PRO A 144 -13.77 -2.87 -5.64
CA PRO A 144 -13.66 -2.36 -4.28
C PRO A 144 -14.24 -3.30 -3.21
N ASN A 145 -15.00 -4.29 -3.61
CA ASN A 145 -15.58 -5.31 -2.74
C ASN A 145 -14.84 -6.66 -2.80
N ALA A 146 -13.69 -6.71 -3.48
CA ALA A 146 -12.90 -7.92 -3.60
C ALA A 146 -12.61 -8.54 -2.22
N PRO A 147 -12.80 -9.87 -2.07
CA PRO A 147 -12.67 -10.54 -0.76
C PRO A 147 -11.29 -10.41 -0.11
N TRP A 148 -10.24 -10.24 -0.92
CA TRP A 148 -8.87 -10.14 -0.43
C TRP A 148 -8.55 -8.82 0.30
N PHE A 149 -9.33 -7.74 0.12
CA PHE A 149 -9.04 -6.45 0.78
C PHE A 149 -8.89 -6.56 2.30
N ALA A 150 -9.75 -7.35 2.95
CA ALA A 150 -9.72 -7.49 4.40
C ALA A 150 -8.41 -8.12 4.93
N ALA A 151 -7.78 -8.99 4.14
CA ALA A 151 -6.59 -9.72 4.55
C ALA A 151 -5.29 -9.16 3.93
N GLN A 152 -5.37 -8.58 2.74
CA GLN A 152 -4.20 -8.28 1.91
C GLN A 152 -4.21 -6.86 1.32
N GLY A 153 -5.17 -6.01 1.69
CA GLY A 153 -5.26 -4.64 1.16
C GLY A 153 -4.00 -3.79 1.44
N GLU A 154 -3.46 -3.86 2.64
CA GLU A 154 -2.20 -3.16 2.99
C GLU A 154 -1.00 -3.72 2.21
N GLN A 155 -0.95 -5.04 2.01
CA GLN A 155 0.12 -5.66 1.24
C GLN A 155 0.02 -5.30 -0.23
N MET A 156 -1.19 -5.19 -0.79
CA MET A 156 -1.40 -4.69 -2.15
C MET A 156 -0.93 -3.23 -2.29
N LEU A 157 -1.21 -2.36 -1.33
CA LEU A 157 -0.66 -1.00 -1.37
C LEU A 157 0.87 -0.99 -1.30
N ALA A 158 1.49 -1.90 -0.53
CA ALA A 158 2.94 -2.05 -0.52
C ALA A 158 3.50 -2.55 -1.87
N VAL A 159 2.78 -3.40 -2.60
CA VAL A 159 3.10 -3.77 -3.98
C VAL A 159 3.02 -2.54 -4.90
N LEU A 160 1.95 -1.78 -4.81
CA LEU A 160 1.73 -0.57 -5.63
C LEU A 160 2.72 0.56 -5.28
N ASP A 161 3.30 0.57 -4.08
CA ASP A 161 4.38 1.49 -3.68
C ASP A 161 5.72 1.19 -4.40
N THR A 162 5.84 0.04 -5.05
CA THR A 162 7.02 -0.35 -5.85
C THR A 162 6.92 0.00 -7.34
N VAL A 163 5.84 0.64 -7.76
CA VAL A 163 5.60 0.98 -9.16
C VAL A 163 6.67 1.92 -9.70
N GLU A 164 7.19 1.58 -10.87
CA GLU A 164 8.13 2.41 -11.63
C GLU A 164 7.67 2.51 -13.09
N TRP A 165 7.54 3.73 -13.57
CA TRP A 165 7.28 4.05 -14.96
C TRP A 165 8.51 4.65 -15.62
N GLU A 166 8.89 4.10 -16.76
CA GLU A 166 9.98 4.61 -17.61
C GLU A 166 9.42 4.89 -19.02
N PRO A 167 9.28 6.17 -19.42
CA PRO A 167 8.78 6.49 -20.76
C PRO A 167 9.74 6.02 -21.84
N ALA A 168 9.22 5.73 -23.02
CA ALA A 168 10.02 5.44 -24.19
C ALA A 168 10.92 6.67 -24.55
N ALA A 169 12.11 6.39 -25.05
CA ALA A 169 13.09 7.42 -25.43
C ALA A 169 12.71 8.13 -26.74
#